data_2181c959ace2f42951218b2013dcc9c2
#
_entry.id   2181c959ace2f42951218b2013dcc9c2
#
_cell.length_a   1.000
_cell.length_b   1.000
_cell.length_c   1.000
_cell.angle_alpha   90.00
_cell.angle_beta   90.00
_cell.angle_gamma   90.00
#
_symmetry.space_group_name_H-M   'P 1'
#
loop_
_entity.id
_entity.type
_entity.pdbx_description
1 polymer ?
#
loop_
_entity_poly.entity_id
_entity_poly.type
_entity_poly.pdbx_seq_one_letter_code
_entity_poly.pdbx_strand_id
1 'polypeptide(L)'
;MPDARRPARLAAAFFAPALAAVVLPAASVRAQAVPDVHITEYGEYVARRELGVLAPDPDAGRTAPLVVVEAPRFVARTNRIEAVPCRGFGIGFALRGLDPARTARVTVRVTHPPMVPPDGRVREESTYPQRIGREPGFAGYSFDEPWEMVPGTWTFAVLFGDTVLAEQRFEVVVPPGANTPPPGGWSGCTAAVS
;
A
#
# COMPACT_ATOMS: atom_id res chain seq x y z
N MET A 1 -2.17 -98.94 -37.20
CA MET A 1 -2.28 -98.12 -36.05
C MET A 1 -1.14 -97.12 -36.04
N PRO A 2 -1.40 -95.85 -36.33
CA PRO A 2 -0.60 -94.81 -35.72
C PRO A 2 -1.50 -93.66 -35.16
N ASP A 3 -1.02 -93.14 -34.13
CA ASP A 3 -1.60 -92.17 -33.23
C ASP A 3 -1.51 -90.73 -33.80
N ALA A 4 -2.62 -90.08 -33.92
CA ALA A 4 -2.69 -88.72 -34.44
C ALA A 4 -2.67 -87.72 -33.26
N ARG A 5 -1.52 -87.11 -32.99
CA ARG A 5 -1.37 -86.01 -32.06
C ARG A 5 -1.85 -84.68 -32.69
N ARG A 6 -2.91 -84.10 -32.14
CA ARG A 6 -3.35 -82.76 -32.49
C ARG A 6 -2.50 -81.72 -31.79
N PRO A 7 -2.05 -80.61 -32.45
CA PRO A 7 -1.39 -79.51 -31.76
C PRO A 7 -2.38 -78.60 -31.06
N ALA A 8 -2.04 -78.30 -29.81
CA ALA A 8 -2.78 -77.28 -28.98
C ALA A 8 -2.57 -75.86 -29.55
N ARG A 9 -3.66 -75.22 -29.82
CA ARG A 9 -3.65 -73.75 -30.20
C ARG A 9 -3.61 -72.92 -28.93
N LEU A 10 -2.47 -72.23 -28.69
CA LEU A 10 -2.39 -71.13 -27.67
C LEU A 10 -3.12 -69.94 -28.21
N ALA A 11 -4.19 -69.50 -27.50
CA ALA A 11 -4.84 -68.22 -27.70
C ALA A 11 -4.10 -67.15 -26.88
N ALA A 12 -3.42 -66.23 -27.55
CA ALA A 12 -2.83 -65.05 -26.92
C ALA A 12 -3.91 -63.99 -26.66
N ALA A 13 -4.24 -63.73 -25.40
CA ALA A 13 -5.11 -62.64 -25.01
C ALA A 13 -4.29 -61.33 -24.99
N PHE A 14 -4.60 -60.44 -25.90
CA PHE A 14 -4.07 -59.05 -25.87
C PHE A 14 -4.84 -58.21 -24.83
N PHE A 15 -4.17 -57.93 -23.73
CA PHE A 15 -4.64 -56.90 -22.79
C PHE A 15 -4.24 -55.52 -23.35
N ALA A 16 -5.21 -54.76 -23.80
CA ALA A 16 -5.01 -53.35 -24.12
C ALA A 16 -5.06 -52.53 -22.82
N PRO A 17 -4.04 -51.72 -22.47
CA PRO A 17 -4.11 -50.83 -21.33
C PRO A 17 -5.06 -49.64 -21.66
N ALA A 18 -6.15 -49.51 -20.93
CA ALA A 18 -7.01 -48.33 -20.99
C ALA A 18 -6.25 -47.17 -20.32
N LEU A 19 -5.78 -46.21 -21.13
CA LEU A 19 -5.31 -44.92 -20.61
C LEU A 19 -6.48 -44.13 -20.05
N ALA A 20 -6.62 -44.07 -18.72
CA ALA A 20 -7.53 -43.16 -18.06
C ALA A 20 -6.94 -41.75 -18.12
N ALA A 21 -7.47 -40.90 -18.99
CA ALA A 21 -7.12 -39.45 -19.00
C ALA A 21 -7.64 -38.80 -17.72
N VAL A 22 -6.75 -38.43 -16.81
CA VAL A 22 -7.05 -37.65 -15.64
C VAL A 22 -7.28 -36.19 -16.11
N VAL A 23 -8.56 -35.81 -16.21
CA VAL A 23 -8.97 -34.40 -16.45
C VAL A 23 -8.82 -33.67 -15.12
N LEU A 24 -7.73 -32.94 -14.93
CA LEU A 24 -7.55 -32.03 -13.81
C LEU A 24 -8.52 -30.85 -14.02
N PRO A 25 -9.37 -30.50 -13.01
CA PRO A 25 -10.19 -29.31 -13.11
C PRO A 25 -9.28 -28.09 -13.16
N ALA A 26 -9.38 -27.29 -14.22
CA ALA A 26 -8.72 -25.99 -14.31
C ALA A 26 -9.29 -25.11 -13.19
N ALA A 27 -8.49 -24.84 -12.16
CA ALA A 27 -8.84 -23.87 -11.12
C ALA A 27 -9.02 -22.52 -11.81
N SER A 28 -10.25 -22.06 -11.92
CA SER A 28 -10.56 -20.72 -12.43
C SER A 28 -9.96 -19.70 -11.48
N VAL A 29 -8.83 -19.12 -11.85
CA VAL A 29 -8.28 -17.93 -11.17
C VAL A 29 -9.31 -16.82 -11.37
N ARG A 30 -10.11 -16.56 -10.34
CA ARG A 30 -11.03 -15.44 -10.33
C ARG A 30 -10.15 -14.19 -10.32
N ALA A 31 -10.08 -13.48 -11.43
CA ALA A 31 -9.48 -12.14 -11.48
C ALA A 31 -10.20 -11.27 -10.44
N GLN A 32 -9.46 -10.76 -9.46
CA GLN A 32 -10.02 -9.81 -8.51
C GLN A 32 -10.38 -8.54 -9.31
N ALA A 33 -11.65 -8.13 -9.24
CA ALA A 33 -12.07 -6.89 -9.86
C ALA A 33 -11.24 -5.74 -9.26
N VAL A 34 -10.67 -4.92 -10.14
CA VAL A 34 -9.93 -3.72 -9.75
C VAL A 34 -10.91 -2.78 -9.02
N PRO A 35 -10.60 -2.35 -7.80
CA PRO A 35 -11.47 -1.44 -7.05
C PRO A 35 -11.44 -0.04 -7.68
N ASP A 36 -12.58 0.64 -7.71
CA ASP A 36 -12.66 2.06 -8.07
C ASP A 36 -12.40 2.91 -6.82
N VAL A 37 -11.28 3.63 -6.80
CA VAL A 37 -10.86 4.50 -5.70
C VAL A 37 -10.87 5.95 -6.15
N HIS A 38 -11.37 6.84 -5.28
CA HIS A 38 -11.30 8.27 -5.53
C HIS A 38 -10.81 9.01 -4.28
N ILE A 39 -10.14 10.14 -4.49
CA ILE A 39 -9.72 11.04 -3.43
C ILE A 39 -10.94 11.85 -2.97
N THR A 40 -11.23 11.78 -1.67
CA THR A 40 -12.33 12.49 -1.03
C THR A 40 -11.90 13.85 -0.51
N GLU A 41 -10.70 13.89 0.07
CA GLU A 41 -10.10 15.08 0.67
C GLU A 41 -8.58 15.09 0.44
N TYR A 42 -7.98 16.27 0.44
CA TYR A 42 -6.53 16.41 0.40
C TYR A 42 -6.11 17.78 0.95
N GLY A 43 -4.87 17.86 1.41
CA GLY A 43 -4.30 19.10 1.92
C GLY A 43 -3.66 18.93 3.29
N GLU A 44 -3.67 20.01 4.07
CA GLU A 44 -3.16 19.99 5.43
C GLU A 44 -4.17 19.33 6.38
N TYR A 45 -3.66 18.52 7.31
CA TYR A 45 -4.50 17.89 8.34
C TYR A 45 -3.89 18.05 9.73
N VAL A 46 -4.75 17.87 10.72
CA VAL A 46 -4.37 17.65 12.11
C VAL A 46 -4.90 16.30 12.57
N ALA A 47 -4.10 15.55 13.31
CA ALA A 47 -4.52 14.32 13.95
C ALA A 47 -4.94 14.62 15.39
N ARG A 48 -5.97 13.93 15.86
CA ARG A 48 -6.45 14.10 17.24
C ARG A 48 -5.49 13.48 18.23
N ARG A 49 -4.91 12.33 17.88
CA ARG A 49 -3.98 11.58 18.71
C ARG A 49 -3.21 10.59 17.86
N GLU A 50 -1.96 10.36 18.21
CA GLU A 50 -1.22 9.21 17.76
C GLU A 50 -1.61 7.99 18.59
N LEU A 51 -1.88 6.88 17.91
CA LEU A 51 -2.22 5.60 18.56
C LEU A 51 -0.99 4.70 18.72
N GLY A 52 0.05 4.95 17.95
CA GLY A 52 1.30 4.21 17.98
C GLY A 52 2.06 4.26 16.66
N VAL A 53 3.23 3.63 16.65
CA VAL A 53 4.09 3.53 15.48
C VAL A 53 4.28 2.07 15.12
N LEU A 54 4.01 1.70 13.87
CA LEU A 54 4.36 0.40 13.32
C LEU A 54 5.76 0.48 12.70
N ALA A 55 6.66 -0.40 13.13
CA ALA A 55 8.00 -0.49 12.57
C ALA A 55 7.98 -0.88 11.07
N PRO A 56 9.03 -0.57 10.30
CA PRO A 56 9.19 -1.11 8.95
C PRO A 56 9.07 -2.63 8.95
N ASP A 57 8.43 -3.17 7.93
CA ASP A 57 8.23 -4.60 7.73
C ASP A 57 8.12 -4.85 6.22
N PRO A 58 9.26 -5.07 5.53
CA PRO A 58 9.27 -5.28 4.09
C PRO A 58 8.45 -6.49 3.64
N ASP A 59 8.38 -7.55 4.47
CA ASP A 59 7.61 -8.75 4.17
C ASP A 59 6.11 -8.48 4.19
N ALA A 60 5.68 -7.53 5.03
CA ALA A 60 4.30 -7.01 5.03
C ALA A 60 4.09 -5.84 4.06
N GLY A 61 5.09 -5.45 3.26
CA GLY A 61 5.03 -4.35 2.29
C GLY A 61 5.13 -2.95 2.92
N ARG A 62 5.66 -2.82 4.15
CA ARG A 62 5.85 -1.53 4.81
C ARG A 62 7.33 -1.17 4.84
N THR A 63 7.72 -0.19 4.03
CA THR A 63 9.13 0.16 3.80
C THR A 63 9.67 1.24 4.77
N ALA A 64 8.76 1.95 5.46
CA ALA A 64 9.09 3.00 6.43
C ALA A 64 8.27 2.84 7.73
N PRO A 65 8.65 3.48 8.83
CA PRO A 65 7.78 3.58 9.99
C PRO A 65 6.44 4.20 9.63
N LEU A 66 5.35 3.67 10.17
CA LEU A 66 4.00 4.18 9.95
C LEU A 66 3.40 4.63 11.28
N VAL A 67 3.14 5.92 11.41
CA VAL A 67 2.41 6.49 12.56
C VAL A 67 0.93 6.23 12.35
N VAL A 68 0.30 5.56 13.30
CA VAL A 68 -1.14 5.32 13.31
C VAL A 68 -1.81 6.47 14.07
N VAL A 69 -2.69 7.20 13.40
CA VAL A 69 -3.38 8.36 13.97
C VAL A 69 -4.87 8.12 14.13
N GLU A 70 -5.46 8.78 15.13
CA GLU A 70 -6.90 8.78 15.36
C GLU A 70 -7.54 10.01 14.71
N ALA A 71 -8.61 9.78 13.95
CA ALA A 71 -9.50 10.80 13.42
C ALA A 71 -8.76 12.00 12.78
N PRO A 72 -7.94 11.79 11.75
CA PRO A 72 -7.32 12.89 11.03
C PRO A 72 -8.42 13.79 10.45
N ARG A 73 -8.23 15.10 10.60
CA ARG A 73 -9.17 16.12 10.10
C ARG A 73 -8.43 17.08 9.19
N PHE A 74 -8.86 17.18 7.95
CA PHE A 74 -8.33 18.17 7.01
C PHE A 74 -8.75 19.58 7.45
N VAL A 75 -7.78 20.47 7.53
CA VAL A 75 -7.96 21.87 7.98
C VAL A 75 -7.79 22.86 6.86
N ALA A 76 -7.08 22.49 5.79
CA ALA A 76 -6.93 23.30 4.60
C ALA A 76 -6.88 22.41 3.34
N ARG A 77 -7.70 22.74 2.34
CA ARG A 77 -7.65 22.10 1.04
C ARG A 77 -6.64 22.84 0.15
N THR A 78 -5.44 22.31 0.06
CA THR A 78 -4.34 22.89 -0.71
C THR A 78 -3.43 21.81 -1.26
N ASN A 79 -2.81 22.07 -2.39
CA ASN A 79 -1.73 21.27 -2.95
C ASN A 79 -0.34 21.91 -2.76
N ARG A 80 -0.28 23.11 -2.15
CA ARG A 80 0.97 23.78 -1.79
C ARG A 80 1.16 23.71 -0.28
N ILE A 81 2.21 23.05 0.14
CA ILE A 81 2.49 22.74 1.55
C ILE A 81 3.77 23.46 1.96
N GLU A 82 3.71 24.22 3.03
CA GLU A 82 4.91 24.76 3.65
C GLU A 82 5.51 23.73 4.60
N ALA A 83 6.75 23.30 4.31
CA ALA A 83 7.48 22.40 5.18
C ALA A 83 7.93 23.15 6.43
N VAL A 84 7.14 23.03 7.48
CA VAL A 84 7.45 23.52 8.81
C VAL A 84 7.26 22.38 9.82
N PRO A 85 7.93 22.42 10.97
CA PRO A 85 7.80 21.38 11.97
C PRO A 85 6.35 21.04 12.32
N CYS A 86 6.04 19.78 12.50
CA CYS A 86 4.73 19.25 12.89
C CYS A 86 3.58 19.50 11.90
N ARG A 87 3.88 20.00 10.70
CA ARG A 87 2.84 20.15 9.68
C ARG A 87 2.53 18.81 9.03
N GLY A 88 1.27 18.39 9.13
CA GLY A 88 0.76 17.20 8.47
C GLY A 88 0.04 17.56 7.16
N PHE A 89 0.23 16.77 6.12
CA PHE A 89 -0.49 16.85 4.85
C PHE A 89 -0.72 15.47 4.25
N GLY A 90 -1.75 15.33 3.41
CA GLY A 90 -2.08 14.02 2.87
C GLY A 90 -3.40 13.98 2.13
N ILE A 91 -3.94 12.77 2.01
CA ILE A 91 -5.17 12.46 1.30
C ILE A 91 -6.13 11.61 2.12
N GLY A 92 -7.42 11.88 1.98
CA GLY A 92 -8.49 10.96 2.27
C GLY A 92 -8.97 10.30 0.97
N PHE A 93 -9.30 9.03 0.99
CA PHE A 93 -9.76 8.32 -0.19
C PHE A 93 -10.80 7.25 0.15
N ALA A 94 -11.67 6.93 -0.81
CA ALA A 94 -12.75 5.98 -0.61
C ALA A 94 -12.98 5.10 -1.84
N LEU A 95 -13.62 3.95 -1.62
CA LEU A 95 -14.10 3.07 -2.68
C LEU A 95 -15.43 3.58 -3.24
N ARG A 96 -15.60 3.48 -4.56
CA ARG A 96 -16.87 3.68 -5.23
C ARG A 96 -17.53 2.34 -5.55
N GLY A 97 -18.86 2.31 -5.48
CA GLY A 97 -19.66 1.21 -6.02
C GLY A 97 -19.46 -0.15 -5.36
N LEU A 98 -18.81 -0.22 -4.19
CA LEU A 98 -18.66 -1.46 -3.45
C LEU A 98 -19.85 -1.69 -2.51
N ASP A 99 -20.26 -2.97 -2.45
CA ASP A 99 -21.07 -3.48 -1.36
C ASP A 99 -20.40 -3.09 -0.03
N PRO A 100 -21.15 -2.47 0.91
CA PRO A 100 -20.61 -2.05 2.21
C PRO A 100 -19.94 -3.16 3.03
N ALA A 101 -20.26 -4.42 2.73
CA ALA A 101 -19.64 -5.60 3.36
C ALA A 101 -18.28 -5.99 2.76
N ARG A 102 -17.89 -5.39 1.64
CA ARG A 102 -16.62 -5.72 0.97
C ARG A 102 -15.50 -4.79 1.39
N THR A 103 -14.31 -5.34 1.49
CA THR A 103 -13.08 -4.58 1.70
C THR A 103 -12.11 -4.86 0.57
N ALA A 104 -11.29 -3.89 0.22
CA ALA A 104 -10.15 -4.06 -0.67
C ALA A 104 -8.84 -3.85 0.08
N ARG A 105 -7.81 -4.60 -0.29
CA ARG A 105 -6.44 -4.33 0.14
C ARG A 105 -5.78 -3.50 -0.96
N VAL A 106 -5.28 -2.34 -0.60
CA VAL A 106 -4.53 -1.43 -1.48
C VAL A 106 -3.15 -1.19 -0.90
N THR A 107 -2.25 -0.69 -1.72
CA THR A 107 -0.96 -0.17 -1.29
C THR A 107 -1.00 1.34 -1.37
N VAL A 108 -0.64 2.02 -0.31
CA VAL A 108 -0.32 3.45 -0.34
C VAL A 108 1.15 3.60 -0.67
N ARG A 109 1.47 4.49 -1.59
CA ARG A 109 2.82 4.87 -1.95
C ARG A 109 2.95 6.38 -1.86
N VAL A 110 3.97 6.83 -1.12
CA VAL A 110 4.34 8.23 -1.03
C VAL A 110 5.72 8.38 -1.66
N THR A 111 5.82 9.14 -2.75
CA THR A 111 7.09 9.49 -3.37
C THR A 111 7.42 10.95 -3.11
N HIS A 112 8.69 11.24 -2.94
CA HIS A 112 9.18 12.58 -2.57
C HIS A 112 10.61 12.79 -3.09
N PRO A 113 11.13 14.03 -3.11
CA PRO A 113 12.54 14.26 -3.39
C PRO A 113 13.46 13.53 -2.40
N PRO A 114 14.73 13.27 -2.77
CA PRO A 114 15.66 12.54 -1.93
C PRO A 114 15.75 13.11 -0.52
N MET A 115 15.46 12.30 0.50
CA MET A 115 15.69 12.58 1.91
C MET A 115 16.89 11.78 2.41
N VAL A 116 17.70 12.39 3.27
CA VAL A 116 18.85 11.75 3.88
C VAL A 116 18.70 11.74 5.39
N PRO A 117 18.09 10.67 5.96
CA PRO A 117 17.99 10.51 7.40
C PRO A 117 19.37 10.29 8.04
N PRO A 118 19.47 10.31 9.39
CA PRO A 118 20.74 10.16 10.12
C PRO A 118 21.48 8.84 9.84
N ASP A 119 20.79 7.80 9.34
CA ASP A 119 21.41 6.53 8.92
C ASP A 119 22.16 6.63 7.58
N GLY A 120 22.10 7.79 6.91
CA GLY A 120 22.76 8.08 5.63
C GLY A 120 22.13 7.40 4.41
N ARG A 121 21.02 6.68 4.55
CA ARG A 121 20.36 6.00 3.43
C ARG A 121 19.38 6.95 2.77
N VAL A 122 19.64 7.27 1.49
CA VAL A 122 18.71 8.08 0.70
C VAL A 122 17.37 7.36 0.59
N ARG A 123 16.29 8.09 0.83
CA ARG A 123 14.91 7.62 0.67
C ARG A 123 14.18 8.57 -0.26
N GLU A 124 13.44 8.01 -1.20
CA GLU A 124 12.62 8.75 -2.18
C GLU A 124 11.18 8.23 -2.21
N GLU A 125 10.91 7.13 -1.50
CA GLU A 125 9.63 6.47 -1.49
C GLU A 125 9.38 5.76 -0.16
N SER A 126 8.13 5.76 0.25
CA SER A 126 7.63 4.86 1.29
C SER A 126 6.33 4.20 0.85
N THR A 127 6.17 2.92 1.20
CA THR A 127 4.98 2.14 0.89
C THR A 127 4.44 1.43 2.12
N TYR A 128 3.14 1.23 2.18
CA TYR A 128 2.49 0.40 3.18
C TYR A 128 1.14 -0.11 2.69
N PRO A 129 0.74 -1.34 3.09
CA PRO A 129 -0.57 -1.87 2.77
C PRO A 129 -1.65 -1.24 3.66
N GLN A 130 -2.82 -1.02 3.08
CA GLN A 130 -4.01 -0.57 3.79
C GLN A 130 -5.23 -1.36 3.36
N ARG A 131 -6.14 -1.63 4.31
CA ARG A 131 -7.48 -2.13 4.01
C ARG A 131 -8.43 -0.95 3.98
N ILE A 132 -9.23 -0.89 2.92
CA ILE A 132 -10.30 0.09 2.76
C ILE A 132 -11.62 -0.63 2.55
N GLY A 133 -12.70 -0.08 3.07
CA GLY A 133 -14.03 -0.63 2.99
C GLY A 133 -15.07 0.48 3.09
N ARG A 134 -16.01 0.32 4.01
CA ARG A 134 -17.01 1.34 4.30
C ARG A 134 -16.40 2.66 4.82
N GLU A 135 -15.40 2.52 5.69
CA GLU A 135 -14.68 3.69 6.21
C GLU A 135 -13.66 4.17 5.18
N PRO A 136 -13.55 5.49 4.97
CA PRO A 136 -12.52 6.07 4.11
C PRO A 136 -11.11 5.68 4.59
N GLY A 137 -10.21 5.48 3.64
CA GLY A 137 -8.79 5.39 3.90
C GLY A 137 -8.18 6.78 4.09
N PHE A 138 -7.04 6.80 4.77
CA PHE A 138 -6.24 8.00 4.97
C PHE A 138 -4.77 7.68 4.73
N ALA A 139 -4.08 8.59 4.06
CA ALA A 139 -2.63 8.58 3.89
C ALA A 139 -2.09 9.97 4.16
N GLY A 140 -1.16 10.09 5.09
CA GLY A 140 -0.58 11.37 5.48
C GLY A 140 0.91 11.26 5.73
N TYR A 141 1.55 12.41 5.73
CA TYR A 141 2.92 12.64 6.11
C TYR A 141 2.98 13.85 7.05
N SER A 142 3.89 13.81 8.02
CA SER A 142 4.15 14.90 8.95
C SER A 142 5.65 15.19 8.94
N PHE A 143 6.04 16.46 8.98
CA PHE A 143 7.45 16.84 9.09
C PHE A 143 7.88 16.83 10.56
N ASP A 144 8.39 15.68 11.01
CA ASP A 144 8.77 15.48 12.40
C ASP A 144 10.26 15.75 12.63
N GLU A 145 11.06 15.71 11.53
CA GLU A 145 12.50 15.89 11.57
C GLU A 145 12.99 16.88 10.49
N PRO A 146 14.08 17.63 10.73
CA PRO A 146 14.59 18.61 9.77
C PRO A 146 14.94 18.04 8.40
N TRP A 147 15.45 16.81 8.34
CA TRP A 147 15.84 16.13 7.11
C TRP A 147 14.65 15.70 6.23
N GLU A 148 13.45 15.73 6.77
CA GLU A 148 12.21 15.43 6.05
C GLU A 148 11.68 16.63 5.26
N MET A 149 12.08 17.84 5.64
CA MET A 149 11.63 19.08 5.01
C MET A 149 12.35 19.34 3.68
N VAL A 150 12.13 18.47 2.69
CA VAL A 150 12.72 18.59 1.35
C VAL A 150 11.72 19.23 0.38
N PRO A 151 12.11 20.33 -0.31
CA PRO A 151 11.23 20.98 -1.26
C PRO A 151 11.10 20.18 -2.55
N GLY A 152 9.95 20.36 -3.23
CA GLY A 152 9.65 19.76 -4.52
C GLY A 152 8.32 19.01 -4.54
N THR A 153 8.13 18.18 -5.56
CA THR A 153 6.87 17.46 -5.75
C THR A 153 6.82 16.20 -4.89
N TRP A 154 5.78 16.10 -4.08
CA TRP A 154 5.42 14.92 -3.31
C TRP A 154 4.16 14.30 -3.92
N THR A 155 4.13 12.99 -4.06
CA THR A 155 2.98 12.29 -4.64
C THR A 155 2.48 11.20 -3.71
N PHE A 156 1.20 11.27 -3.40
CA PHE A 156 0.48 10.21 -2.69
C PHE A 156 -0.32 9.41 -3.70
N ALA A 157 -0.06 8.12 -3.80
CA ALA A 157 -0.74 7.22 -4.72
C ALA A 157 -1.37 6.04 -3.98
N VAL A 158 -2.57 5.65 -4.40
CA VAL A 158 -3.26 4.45 -3.96
C VAL A 158 -3.23 3.44 -5.09
N LEU A 159 -2.67 2.25 -4.83
CA LEU A 159 -2.45 1.22 -5.84
C LEU A 159 -3.20 -0.07 -5.51
N PHE A 160 -3.57 -0.80 -6.56
CA PHE A 160 -4.02 -2.19 -6.49
C PHE A 160 -3.10 -3.03 -7.38
N GLY A 161 -2.27 -3.86 -6.75
CA GLY A 161 -1.09 -4.41 -7.42
C GLY A 161 -0.21 -3.26 -7.92
N ASP A 162 0.15 -3.28 -9.19
CA ASP A 162 0.96 -2.23 -9.84
C ASP A 162 0.12 -1.11 -10.47
N THR A 163 -1.22 -1.21 -10.39
CA THR A 163 -2.11 -0.23 -11.00
C THR A 163 -2.39 0.92 -10.05
N VAL A 164 -2.08 2.16 -10.47
CA VAL A 164 -2.46 3.37 -9.75
C VAL A 164 -3.95 3.61 -9.92
N LEU A 165 -4.70 3.64 -8.81
CA LEU A 165 -6.13 3.86 -8.77
C LEU A 165 -6.49 5.32 -8.56
N ALA A 166 -5.71 6.01 -7.73
CA ALA A 166 -5.87 7.43 -7.43
C ALA A 166 -4.51 8.04 -7.05
N GLU A 167 -4.31 9.30 -7.39
CA GLU A 167 -3.06 10.02 -7.14
C GLU A 167 -3.34 11.49 -6.80
N GLN A 168 -2.58 12.05 -5.85
CA GLN A 168 -2.57 13.47 -5.53
C GLN A 168 -1.13 13.95 -5.41
N ARG A 169 -0.84 15.07 -6.06
CA ARG A 169 0.45 15.74 -6.01
C ARG A 169 0.39 16.98 -5.15
N PHE A 170 1.49 17.20 -4.40
CA PHE A 170 1.69 18.37 -3.58
C PHE A 170 3.02 19.03 -3.98
N GLU A 171 3.04 20.34 -3.97
CA GLU A 171 4.24 21.14 -4.08
C GLU A 171 4.67 21.55 -2.67
N VAL A 172 5.75 20.96 -2.19
CA VAL A 172 6.32 21.28 -0.89
C VAL A 172 7.35 22.40 -1.05
N VAL A 173 7.22 23.44 -0.23
CA VAL A 173 8.14 24.57 -0.18
C VAL A 173 8.70 24.73 1.23
N VAL A 174 9.97 25.06 1.34
CA VAL A 174 10.63 25.29 2.64
C VAL A 174 10.70 26.82 2.86
N PRO A 175 9.95 27.37 3.81
CA PRO A 175 10.04 28.79 4.13
C PRO A 175 11.42 29.15 4.70
N PRO A 176 11.89 30.40 4.53
CA PRO A 176 13.09 30.88 5.19
C PRO A 176 13.04 30.64 6.72
N GLY A 177 14.07 30.02 7.27
CA GLY A 177 14.18 29.73 8.69
C GLY A 177 13.38 28.51 9.19
N ALA A 178 12.67 27.77 8.33
CA ALA A 178 11.92 26.56 8.71
C ALA A 178 12.81 25.49 9.35
N ASN A 179 14.10 25.43 8.98
CA ASN A 179 15.06 24.47 9.53
C ASN A 179 15.63 24.90 10.90
N THR A 180 15.13 25.99 11.48
CA THR A 180 15.55 26.41 12.83
C THR A 180 14.72 25.62 13.85
N PRO A 181 15.35 24.86 14.76
CA PRO A 181 14.62 24.12 15.77
C PRO A 181 13.72 25.04 16.59
N PRO A 182 12.48 24.66 16.86
CA PRO A 182 11.64 25.39 17.80
C PRO A 182 12.22 25.33 19.22
N PRO A 183 11.84 26.28 20.13
CA PRO A 183 12.23 26.19 21.52
C PRO A 183 11.83 24.83 22.10
N GLY A 184 12.80 24.06 22.60
CA GLY A 184 12.59 22.68 23.10
C GLY A 184 12.98 21.57 22.13
N GLY A 185 13.47 21.91 20.91
CA GLY A 185 13.91 20.94 19.91
C GLY A 185 12.78 20.37 19.06
N TRP A 186 13.13 19.43 18.15
CA TRP A 186 12.22 18.82 17.20
C TRP A 186 11.29 17.74 17.79
N SER A 187 11.57 17.29 19.02
CA SER A 187 10.80 16.22 19.69
C SER A 187 9.39 16.62 20.15
N GLY A 188 8.87 17.76 19.72
CA GLY A 188 7.60 18.32 20.21
C GLY A 188 6.38 18.14 19.29
N CYS A 189 6.48 17.43 18.16
CA CYS A 189 5.36 17.33 17.21
C CYS A 189 4.15 16.56 17.75
N THR A 190 4.35 15.69 18.72
CA THR A 190 3.26 14.98 19.40
C THR A 190 2.46 15.84 20.41
N ALA A 191 2.97 17.03 20.76
CA ALA A 191 2.37 17.88 21.80
C ALA A 191 1.41 18.97 21.27
N ALA A 192 1.28 19.12 19.96
CA ALA A 192 0.47 20.20 19.36
C ALA A 192 -1.00 19.85 19.14
N VAL A 193 -1.51 18.82 19.81
CA VAL A 193 -2.92 18.42 19.73
C VAL A 193 -3.59 18.75 21.06
N SER A 194 -3.97 20.01 21.24
CA SER A 194 -4.86 20.44 22.32
C SER A 194 -6.21 20.91 21.77
#